data_e177ea3d39568ec7374c96cbeafa6970
#
_entry.id   e177ea3d39568ec7374c96cbeafa6970
#
_cell.length_a   1.000
_cell.length_b   1.000
_cell.length_c   1.000
_cell.angle_alpha   90.00
_cell.angle_beta   90.00
_cell.angle_gamma   90.00
#
_symmetry.space_group_name_H-M   'P 1'
#
loop_
_entity.id
_entity.type
_entity.pdbx_description
1 polymer ?
#
loop_
_entity_poly.entity_id
_entity_poly.type
_entity_poly.pdbx_seq_one_letter_code
_entity_poly.pdbx_strand_id
1 'polypeptide(L)'
;MSNRAALLIAIVTCTNPAIAQEFDDEPEIELNDHGLNWNIGGTTVEVSGNASLSFSYANGETTNSSELAATLGISREFANTVMLGAEFGASSESFLKHNPEGGAESSKPIDIVVYSETQFGTLSYGDVGNSLDKLVSNVGDGADLDASAEILYVVNFDRFSFAASYEVNGMNDYVIAATYDADPLTIGVGYGAADDVGYYTISAGTGVRDLSIVTSYTGNENGKSSYGAKLGYSISEIDLGATYSFYEEKHSYGLSAAYQLDIGPVVQVGWSTSDGIGAGLSFEF
;
A
#
# COMPACT_ATOMS: atom_id res chain seq x y z
N MET A 1 11.21 -12.02 21.21
CA MET A 1 9.76 -11.81 21.20
C MET A 1 9.18 -10.93 22.32
N SER A 2 9.90 -10.53 23.36
CA SER A 2 9.27 -9.92 24.54
C SER A 2 9.34 -8.40 24.66
N ASN A 3 10.20 -7.71 23.93
CA ASN A 3 10.44 -6.28 24.19
C ASN A 3 9.56 -5.31 23.37
N ARG A 4 9.00 -5.76 22.23
CA ARG A 4 8.21 -4.87 21.34
C ARG A 4 6.78 -4.67 21.87
N ALA A 5 6.16 -5.72 22.41
CA ALA A 5 4.81 -5.62 23.00
C ALA A 5 4.78 -4.78 24.30
N ALA A 6 5.87 -4.80 25.07
CA ALA A 6 5.97 -4.03 26.30
C ALA A 6 6.07 -2.51 26.06
N LEU A 7 6.66 -2.09 24.92
CA LEU A 7 6.77 -0.69 24.55
C LEU A 7 5.40 -0.09 24.17
N LEU A 8 4.58 -0.86 23.45
CA LEU A 8 3.24 -0.42 23.01
C LEU A 8 2.30 -0.21 24.22
N ILE A 9 2.33 -1.10 25.18
CA ILE A 9 1.56 -0.99 26.44
C ILE A 9 2.03 0.22 27.26
N ALA A 10 3.33 0.52 27.26
CA ALA A 10 3.87 1.67 27.97
C ALA A 10 3.43 3.03 27.37
N ILE A 11 3.28 3.13 26.06
CA ILE A 11 2.81 4.36 25.40
C ILE A 11 1.33 4.62 25.72
N VAL A 12 0.51 3.58 25.74
CA VAL A 12 -0.92 3.70 26.06
C VAL A 12 -1.16 3.96 27.55
N THR A 13 -0.29 3.45 28.44
CA THR A 13 -0.45 3.60 29.90
C THR A 13 0.20 4.86 30.47
N CYS A 14 1.14 5.50 29.78
CA CYS A 14 1.76 6.76 30.23
C CYS A 14 0.94 8.02 29.96
N THR A 15 -0.15 7.93 29.22
CA THR A 15 -1.00 9.08 28.93
C THR A 15 -2.13 9.20 29.96
N ASN A 16 -1.80 9.85 31.10
CA ASN A 16 -2.73 10.52 32.00
C ASN A 16 -3.63 9.65 32.94
N PRO A 17 -3.49 9.76 34.26
CA PRO A 17 -4.47 9.20 35.23
C PRO A 17 -5.84 9.91 35.20
N ALA A 18 -6.04 10.88 34.31
CA ALA A 18 -7.32 11.56 34.11
C ALA A 18 -8.30 10.80 33.18
N ILE A 19 -7.91 9.67 32.62
CA ILE A 19 -8.78 8.84 31.74
C ILE A 19 -9.83 8.04 32.56
N ALA A 20 -9.86 8.15 33.86
CA ALA A 20 -10.91 7.55 34.71
C ALA A 20 -12.16 8.47 34.84
N GLN A 21 -12.29 9.50 34.00
CA GLN A 21 -13.43 10.38 34.01
C GLN A 21 -14.43 9.98 32.92
N GLU A 22 -15.54 9.40 33.43
CA GLU A 22 -16.86 9.27 32.78
C GLU A 22 -16.85 8.98 31.27
N PHE A 23 -16.90 7.69 30.93
CA PHE A 23 -17.45 7.22 29.67
C PHE A 23 -18.99 7.32 29.73
N ASP A 24 -19.53 8.53 29.66
CA ASP A 24 -20.98 8.76 29.58
C ASP A 24 -21.46 8.87 28.11
N ASP A 25 -20.55 8.86 27.16
CA ASP A 25 -20.88 8.83 25.74
C ASP A 25 -20.97 7.38 25.27
N GLU A 26 -22.14 6.98 24.83
CA GLU A 26 -22.32 5.71 24.12
C GLU A 26 -21.40 5.70 22.89
N PRO A 27 -20.69 4.61 22.61
CA PRO A 27 -19.81 4.56 21.46
C PRO A 27 -20.62 4.78 20.17
N GLU A 28 -20.27 5.80 19.41
CA GLU A 28 -20.84 6.03 18.11
C GLU A 28 -20.18 5.05 17.14
N ILE A 29 -20.99 4.11 16.62
CA ILE A 29 -20.52 3.09 15.68
C ILE A 29 -21.02 3.50 14.31
N GLU A 30 -20.10 3.78 13.40
CA GLU A 30 -20.39 4.06 12.00
C GLU A 30 -19.85 2.91 11.13
N LEU A 31 -20.71 2.38 10.27
CA LEU A 31 -20.31 1.53 9.17
C LEU A 31 -20.14 2.44 7.94
N ASN A 32 -18.94 2.61 7.48
CA ASN A 32 -18.66 3.35 6.25
C ASN A 32 -18.25 2.39 5.13
N ASP A 33 -18.02 2.91 3.93
CA ASP A 33 -17.69 2.12 2.73
C ASP A 33 -16.31 1.41 2.85
N HIS A 34 -15.54 1.71 3.92
CA HIS A 34 -14.18 1.20 4.13
C HIS A 34 -14.02 0.40 5.42
N GLY A 35 -15.10 0.06 6.13
CA GLY A 35 -15.04 -0.74 7.34
C GLY A 35 -15.87 -0.21 8.50
N LEU A 36 -15.57 -0.70 9.70
CA LEU A 36 -16.20 -0.32 10.94
C LEU A 36 -15.35 0.74 11.65
N ASN A 37 -15.97 1.83 12.02
CA ASN A 37 -15.34 2.91 12.76
C ASN A 37 -16.08 3.16 14.09
N TRP A 38 -15.33 3.29 15.18
CA TRP A 38 -15.84 3.63 16.50
C TRP A 38 -15.11 4.84 17.06
N ASN A 39 -15.84 5.78 17.63
CA ASN A 39 -15.26 6.86 18.42
C ASN A 39 -15.59 6.64 19.89
N ILE A 40 -14.58 6.54 20.72
CA ILE A 40 -14.70 6.33 22.16
C ILE A 40 -13.86 7.37 22.89
N GLY A 41 -14.52 8.41 23.44
CA GLY A 41 -13.82 9.43 24.24
C GLY A 41 -12.69 10.16 23.48
N GLY A 42 -12.89 10.46 22.18
CA GLY A 42 -11.92 11.11 21.32
C GLY A 42 -10.82 10.18 20.80
N THR A 43 -10.98 8.87 20.98
CA THR A 43 -10.14 7.84 20.35
C THR A 43 -10.93 7.18 19.24
N THR A 44 -10.39 7.18 18.03
CA THR A 44 -10.96 6.49 16.89
C THR A 44 -10.38 5.09 16.81
N VAL A 45 -11.24 4.10 16.64
CA VAL A 45 -10.86 2.70 16.38
C VAL A 45 -11.49 2.32 15.05
N GLU A 46 -10.69 1.85 14.12
CA GLU A 46 -11.10 1.48 12.77
C GLU A 46 -10.73 0.02 12.51
N VAL A 47 -11.65 -0.73 11.89
CA VAL A 47 -11.40 -2.08 11.40
C VAL A 47 -11.75 -2.10 9.92
N SER A 48 -10.77 -2.37 9.10
CA SER A 48 -10.93 -2.52 7.66
C SER A 48 -10.26 -3.81 7.19
N GLY A 49 -10.54 -4.20 5.97
CA GLY A 49 -9.88 -5.37 5.41
C GLY A 49 -10.29 -5.63 3.98
N ASN A 50 -9.62 -6.60 3.39
CA ASN A 50 -9.94 -7.08 2.06
C ASN A 50 -9.89 -8.61 2.00
N ALA A 51 -10.71 -9.17 1.15
CA ALA A 51 -10.66 -10.57 0.78
C ALA A 51 -10.57 -10.70 -0.74
N SER A 52 -9.70 -11.54 -1.23
CA SER A 52 -9.58 -11.79 -2.66
C SER A 52 -9.48 -13.28 -2.98
N LEU A 53 -10.00 -13.63 -4.14
CA LEU A 53 -9.86 -14.95 -4.73
C LEU A 53 -9.46 -14.78 -6.18
N SER A 54 -8.38 -15.41 -6.60
CA SER A 54 -7.93 -15.32 -7.98
C SER A 54 -7.57 -16.67 -8.58
N PHE A 55 -7.71 -16.76 -9.89
CA PHE A 55 -7.36 -17.89 -10.72
C PHE A 55 -6.52 -17.39 -11.88
N SER A 56 -5.42 -18.05 -12.18
CA SER A 56 -4.62 -17.74 -13.36
C SER A 56 -4.25 -19.01 -14.11
N TYR A 57 -4.08 -18.86 -15.42
CA TYR A 57 -3.64 -19.92 -16.31
C TYR A 57 -2.52 -19.40 -17.20
N ALA A 58 -1.33 -19.97 -17.02
CA ALA A 58 -0.13 -19.64 -17.80
C ALA A 58 0.68 -20.90 -18.06
N ASN A 59 1.28 -21.01 -19.25
CA ASN A 59 2.19 -22.08 -19.61
C ASN A 59 1.65 -23.53 -19.42
N GLY A 60 0.33 -23.71 -19.45
CA GLY A 60 -0.30 -25.02 -19.23
C GLY A 60 -0.61 -25.33 -17.77
N GLU A 61 -0.33 -24.44 -16.86
CA GLU A 61 -0.57 -24.59 -15.43
C GLU A 61 -1.67 -23.64 -14.96
N THR A 62 -2.50 -24.12 -14.03
CA THR A 62 -3.51 -23.29 -13.35
C THR A 62 -3.05 -23.04 -11.92
N THR A 63 -3.04 -21.76 -11.54
CA THR A 63 -2.74 -21.35 -10.18
C THR A 63 -3.98 -20.70 -9.57
N ASN A 64 -4.24 -20.99 -8.30
CA ASN A 64 -5.30 -20.37 -7.53
C ASN A 64 -4.66 -19.69 -6.34
N SER A 65 -5.09 -18.49 -6.02
CA SER A 65 -4.70 -17.81 -4.78
C SER A 65 -5.93 -17.24 -4.07
N SER A 66 -5.85 -17.18 -2.77
CA SER A 66 -6.82 -16.47 -1.94
C SER A 66 -6.05 -15.68 -0.89
N GLU A 67 -6.51 -14.48 -0.65
CA GLU A 67 -5.94 -13.59 0.36
C GLU A 67 -7.06 -13.08 1.24
N LEU A 68 -6.78 -12.98 2.53
CA LEU A 68 -7.59 -12.26 3.50
C LEU A 68 -6.64 -11.36 4.29
N ALA A 69 -6.87 -10.08 4.25
CA ALA A 69 -6.14 -9.11 5.06
C ALA A 69 -7.12 -8.33 5.92
N ALA A 70 -6.70 -8.00 7.13
CA ALA A 70 -7.45 -7.16 8.03
C ALA A 70 -6.51 -6.19 8.74
N THR A 71 -6.96 -4.98 8.94
CA THR A 71 -6.24 -3.92 9.63
C THR A 71 -7.09 -3.39 10.77
N LEU A 72 -6.48 -3.25 11.94
CA LEU A 72 -7.03 -2.56 13.09
C LEU A 72 -6.25 -1.26 13.29
N GLY A 73 -6.89 -0.13 13.08
CA GLY A 73 -6.36 1.20 13.34
C GLY A 73 -6.84 1.73 14.69
N ILE A 74 -5.97 2.38 15.43
CA ILE A 74 -6.32 3.11 16.66
C ILE A 74 -5.64 4.46 16.58
N SER A 75 -6.39 5.55 16.66
CA SER A 75 -5.83 6.89 16.64
C SER A 75 -6.49 7.81 17.64
N ARG A 76 -5.77 8.84 18.07
CA ARG A 76 -6.28 9.88 18.94
C ARG A 76 -5.68 11.23 18.60
N GLU A 77 -6.56 12.22 18.49
CA GLU A 77 -6.15 13.60 18.35
C GLU A 77 -5.90 14.22 19.74
N PHE A 78 -4.77 14.89 19.87
CA PHE A 78 -4.39 15.66 21.04
C PHE A 78 -4.51 17.17 20.77
N ALA A 79 -4.67 17.96 21.80
CA ALA A 79 -4.72 19.41 21.68
C ALA A 79 -3.54 19.91 20.85
N ASN A 80 -3.80 20.81 19.88
CA ASN A 80 -2.87 21.41 18.93
C ASN A 80 -2.58 20.61 17.65
N THR A 81 -3.52 19.84 17.14
CA THR A 81 -3.40 19.18 15.82
C THR A 81 -2.30 18.12 15.73
N VAL A 82 -2.02 17.45 16.82
CA VAL A 82 -1.15 16.27 16.83
C VAL A 82 -2.04 15.04 16.95
N MET A 83 -2.01 14.18 15.93
CA MET A 83 -2.64 12.86 16.00
C MET A 83 -1.56 11.80 16.25
N LEU A 84 -1.82 10.91 17.17
CA LEU A 84 -1.02 9.70 17.38
C LEU A 84 -1.87 8.50 17.04
N GLY A 85 -1.30 7.53 16.33
CA GLY A 85 -2.01 6.32 15.99
C GLY A 85 -1.11 5.11 15.90
N ALA A 86 -1.75 3.95 15.83
CA ALA A 86 -1.12 2.67 15.57
C ALA A 86 -2.04 1.83 14.69
N GLU A 87 -1.45 1.10 13.77
CA GLU A 87 -2.12 0.17 12.87
C GLU A 87 -1.55 -1.23 13.07
N PHE A 88 -2.42 -2.22 13.05
CA PHE A 88 -2.08 -3.62 13.19
C PHE A 88 -2.66 -4.36 12.00
N GLY A 89 -1.79 -4.72 11.06
CA GLY A 89 -2.14 -5.48 9.88
C GLY A 89 -1.92 -6.98 10.07
N ALA A 90 -2.85 -7.78 9.60
CA ALA A 90 -2.68 -9.22 9.50
C ALA A 90 -3.16 -9.70 8.15
N SER A 91 -2.35 -10.46 7.44
CA SER A 91 -2.72 -11.08 6.18
C SER A 91 -2.51 -12.57 6.20
N SER A 92 -3.37 -13.29 5.50
CA SER A 92 -3.27 -14.73 5.29
C SER A 92 -3.23 -14.99 3.79
N GLU A 93 -2.05 -15.26 3.27
CA GLU A 93 -1.92 -15.75 1.91
C GLU A 93 -2.31 -17.24 1.85
N SER A 94 -3.25 -17.56 0.97
CA SER A 94 -3.44 -18.95 0.53
C SER A 94 -4.09 -19.93 1.50
N PHE A 95 -5.40 -19.78 1.74
CA PHE A 95 -6.20 -20.91 2.29
C PHE A 95 -6.35 -22.08 1.31
N LEU A 96 -6.05 -21.88 0.02
CA LEU A 96 -6.33 -22.85 -1.05
C LEU A 96 -5.11 -23.31 -1.83
N LYS A 97 -3.89 -22.99 -1.45
CA LYS A 97 -2.75 -23.74 -1.98
C LYS A 97 -2.88 -25.18 -1.52
N HIS A 98 -3.45 -26.01 -2.38
CA HIS A 98 -3.39 -27.44 -2.22
C HIS A 98 -1.94 -27.87 -2.41
N ASN A 99 -1.16 -27.82 -1.35
CA ASN A 99 0.15 -28.43 -1.32
C ASN A 99 -0.03 -29.89 -0.90
N PRO A 100 0.09 -30.88 -1.82
CA PRO A 100 -0.07 -32.28 -1.48
C PRO A 100 1.01 -32.79 -0.50
N GLU A 101 2.02 -32.01 -0.19
CA GLU A 101 3.12 -32.37 0.69
C GLU A 101 3.03 -31.79 2.12
N GLY A 102 1.94 -31.10 2.47
CA GLY A 102 1.56 -30.85 3.87
C GLY A 102 2.48 -29.94 4.69
N GLY A 103 3.22 -29.05 4.07
CA GLY A 103 3.94 -27.97 4.77
C GLY A 103 2.97 -26.84 5.13
N ALA A 104 2.70 -26.63 6.42
CA ALA A 104 2.07 -25.39 6.87
C ALA A 104 3.06 -24.24 6.62
N GLU A 105 2.78 -23.40 5.62
CA GLU A 105 3.50 -22.13 5.50
C GLU A 105 3.17 -21.28 6.74
N SER A 106 4.21 -20.72 7.33
CA SER A 106 4.09 -19.88 8.51
C SER A 106 3.18 -18.69 8.20
N SER A 107 2.22 -18.43 9.08
CA SER A 107 1.48 -17.17 9.06
C SER A 107 2.46 -16.01 9.01
N LYS A 108 2.26 -15.05 8.09
CA LYS A 108 3.02 -13.81 8.10
C LYS A 108 2.94 -13.16 9.49
N PRO A 109 3.99 -12.52 9.96
CA PRO A 109 3.94 -11.78 11.21
C PRO A 109 2.90 -10.67 11.10
N ILE A 110 2.33 -10.27 12.22
CA ILE A 110 1.46 -9.09 12.31
C ILE A 110 2.33 -7.87 12.01
N ASP A 111 1.93 -7.10 11.02
CA ASP A 111 2.55 -5.83 10.66
C ASP A 111 2.09 -4.78 11.67
N ILE A 112 3.02 -4.02 12.22
CA ILE A 112 2.71 -2.98 13.21
C ILE A 112 3.33 -1.68 12.74
N VAL A 113 2.49 -0.67 12.58
CA VAL A 113 2.89 0.70 12.28
C VAL A 113 2.43 1.62 13.39
N VAL A 114 3.31 2.47 13.90
CA VAL A 114 2.97 3.56 14.82
C VAL A 114 3.26 4.87 14.11
N TYR A 115 2.34 5.82 14.18
CA TYR A 115 2.53 7.09 13.50
C TYR A 115 2.16 8.30 14.37
N SER A 116 2.75 9.42 14.00
CA SER A 116 2.41 10.74 14.51
C SER A 116 2.15 11.67 13.32
N GLU A 117 0.95 12.21 13.26
CA GLU A 117 0.58 13.21 12.27
C GLU A 117 0.51 14.59 12.90
N THR A 118 1.09 15.58 12.22
CA THR A 118 1.14 16.98 12.64
C THR A 118 0.91 17.88 11.41
N GLN A 119 0.77 19.19 11.64
CA GLN A 119 0.76 20.17 10.54
C GLN A 119 2.06 20.19 9.71
N PHE A 120 3.13 19.56 10.18
CA PHE A 120 4.42 19.48 9.48
C PHE A 120 4.61 18.17 8.72
N GLY A 121 3.65 17.25 8.79
CA GLY A 121 3.69 15.96 8.12
C GLY A 121 3.47 14.78 9.07
N THR A 122 3.56 13.60 8.50
CA THR A 122 3.36 12.31 9.19
C THR A 122 4.68 11.57 9.29
N LEU A 123 5.05 11.19 10.50
CA LEU A 123 6.18 10.30 10.81
C LEU A 123 5.62 8.94 11.22
N SER A 124 5.99 7.90 10.52
CA SER A 124 5.60 6.52 10.79
C SER A 124 6.82 5.66 11.13
N TYR A 125 6.61 4.68 11.99
CA TYR A 125 7.62 3.70 12.40
C TYR A 125 7.00 2.30 12.44
N GLY A 126 7.68 1.31 11.85
CA GLY A 126 7.24 -0.07 11.77
C GLY A 126 7.40 -0.62 10.35
N ASP A 127 6.50 -1.48 9.91
CA ASP A 127 6.45 -1.98 8.53
C ASP A 127 5.73 -0.97 7.63
N VAL A 128 6.45 0.06 7.20
CA VAL A 128 5.83 1.25 6.56
C VAL A 128 6.00 1.30 5.03
N GLY A 129 6.74 0.37 4.45
CA GLY A 129 7.10 0.45 3.03
C GLY A 129 8.03 1.64 2.72
N ASN A 130 8.50 1.72 1.50
CA ASN A 130 9.40 2.78 1.09
C ASN A 130 8.68 4.02 0.53
N SER A 131 9.38 5.14 0.47
CA SER A 131 8.82 6.42 0.05
C SER A 131 8.52 6.50 -1.45
N LEU A 132 9.15 5.68 -2.30
CA LEU A 132 8.81 5.59 -3.73
C LEU A 132 7.42 5.00 -3.92
N ASP A 133 7.13 3.87 -3.29
CA ASP A 133 5.82 3.21 -3.37
C ASP A 133 4.70 4.13 -2.88
N LYS A 134 5.04 5.02 -1.95
CA LYS A 134 4.06 5.96 -1.39
C LYS A 134 3.73 7.12 -2.32
N LEU A 135 4.69 7.64 -3.07
CA LEU A 135 4.53 8.89 -3.83
C LEU A 135 4.68 8.72 -5.34
N VAL A 136 5.48 7.80 -5.81
CA VAL A 136 5.86 7.73 -7.23
C VAL A 136 5.24 6.51 -7.88
N SER A 137 4.39 6.72 -8.86
CA SER A 137 3.79 5.61 -9.61
C SER A 137 4.86 4.89 -10.44
N ASN A 138 5.07 3.61 -10.18
CA ASN A 138 5.89 2.73 -11.02
C ASN A 138 4.99 1.82 -11.87
N VAL A 139 5.33 1.67 -13.14
CA VAL A 139 4.57 0.84 -14.11
C VAL A 139 5.46 -0.26 -14.71
N GLY A 140 6.74 -0.33 -14.33
CA GLY A 140 7.68 -1.29 -14.90
C GLY A 140 7.88 -2.51 -13.99
N ASP A 141 7.82 -3.71 -14.55
CA ASP A 141 8.24 -4.93 -13.85
C ASP A 141 9.76 -5.02 -13.83
N GLY A 142 10.34 -5.36 -12.69
CA GLY A 142 11.70 -5.88 -12.59
C GLY A 142 12.83 -4.90 -12.33
N ALA A 143 12.60 -3.59 -12.25
CA ALA A 143 13.56 -2.62 -11.73
C ALA A 143 13.05 -1.94 -10.46
N ASP A 144 12.10 -2.57 -9.79
CA ASP A 144 11.57 -2.06 -8.53
C ASP A 144 12.68 -2.01 -7.48
N LEU A 145 12.69 -0.92 -6.73
CA LEU A 145 13.52 -0.80 -5.56
C LEU A 145 12.86 -1.64 -4.45
N ASP A 146 13.34 -2.86 -4.27
CA ASP A 146 12.93 -3.74 -3.16
C ASP A 146 13.62 -3.26 -1.86
N ALA A 147 13.36 -2.02 -1.50
CA ALA A 147 13.84 -1.43 -0.26
C ALA A 147 12.73 -1.51 0.78
N SER A 148 12.97 -2.25 1.84
CA SER A 148 12.15 -2.17 3.04
C SER A 148 12.41 -0.87 3.79
N ALA A 149 11.46 -0.43 4.60
CA ALA A 149 11.64 0.72 5.47
C ALA A 149 10.94 0.53 6.80
N GLU A 150 11.59 0.96 7.86
CA GLU A 150 11.03 0.98 9.21
C GLU A 150 10.67 2.40 9.66
N ILE A 151 11.19 3.42 8.99
CA ILE A 151 10.88 4.82 9.24
C ILE A 151 10.41 5.43 7.93
N LEU A 152 9.27 6.10 7.95
CA LEU A 152 8.74 6.88 6.83
C LEU A 152 8.29 8.24 7.32
N TYR A 153 8.76 9.29 6.67
CA TYR A 153 8.28 10.65 6.86
C TYR A 153 7.66 11.18 5.57
N VAL A 154 6.43 11.68 5.65
CA VAL A 154 5.69 12.25 4.52
C VAL A 154 5.24 13.66 4.88
N VAL A 155 5.45 14.61 3.99
CA VAL A 155 4.96 15.97 4.11
C VAL A 155 4.34 16.44 2.80
N ASN A 156 3.19 17.10 2.91
CA ASN A 156 2.47 17.70 1.79
C ASN A 156 2.50 19.22 1.95
N PHE A 157 2.89 19.91 0.89
CA PHE A 157 2.94 21.35 0.86
C PHE A 157 2.40 21.87 -0.47
N ASP A 158 1.16 22.40 -0.43
CA ASP A 158 0.43 22.86 -1.62
C ASP A 158 0.36 21.77 -2.69
N ARG A 159 1.07 21.94 -3.79
CA ARG A 159 1.13 20.99 -4.90
C ARG A 159 2.33 20.04 -4.84
N PHE A 160 3.12 20.13 -3.80
CA PHE A 160 4.28 19.27 -3.62
C PHE A 160 4.03 18.27 -2.50
N SER A 161 4.42 17.01 -2.73
CA SER A 161 4.56 16.01 -1.68
C SER A 161 5.99 15.52 -1.65
N PHE A 162 6.52 15.34 -0.46
CA PHE A 162 7.86 14.79 -0.23
C PHE A 162 7.76 13.63 0.74
N ALA A 163 8.53 12.59 0.48
CA ALA A 163 8.69 11.50 1.42
C ALA A 163 10.15 11.07 1.52
N ALA A 164 10.52 10.60 2.71
CA ALA A 164 11.81 9.97 2.96
C ALA A 164 11.60 8.74 3.82
N SER A 165 12.23 7.64 3.45
CA SER A 165 12.18 6.39 4.20
C SER A 165 13.57 5.84 4.46
N TYR A 166 13.71 5.08 5.54
CA TYR A 166 14.98 4.52 5.99
C TYR A 166 14.77 3.19 6.68
N GLU A 167 15.64 2.23 6.42
CA GLU A 167 15.72 0.94 7.12
C GLU A 167 16.73 1.00 8.26
N VAL A 168 16.30 0.70 9.48
CA VAL A 168 17.15 0.81 10.69
C VAL A 168 17.97 -0.47 10.92
N ASN A 169 17.40 -1.63 10.59
CA ASN A 169 17.98 -2.93 10.93
C ASN A 169 18.69 -3.64 9.75
N GLY A 170 18.74 -3.02 8.60
CA GLY A 170 19.28 -3.59 7.38
C GLY A 170 20.57 -2.94 6.90
N MET A 171 20.76 -2.92 5.58
CA MET A 171 21.98 -2.46 4.93
C MET A 171 22.05 -0.94 4.71
N ASN A 172 21.35 -0.14 5.52
CA ASN A 172 21.22 1.31 5.38
C ASN A 172 20.47 1.72 4.12
N ASP A 173 19.44 0.99 3.77
CA ASP A 173 18.56 1.33 2.67
C ASP A 173 17.81 2.63 2.97
N TYR A 174 17.83 3.52 2.02
CA TYR A 174 17.10 4.78 2.12
C TYR A 174 16.47 5.14 0.78
N VAL A 175 15.34 5.81 0.85
CA VAL A 175 14.65 6.32 -0.33
C VAL A 175 14.12 7.71 -0.05
N ILE A 176 14.26 8.60 -1.01
CA ILE A 176 13.63 9.93 -1.02
C ILE A 176 12.77 10.04 -2.28
N ALA A 177 11.59 10.60 -2.13
CA ALA A 177 10.66 10.80 -3.23
C ALA A 177 10.01 12.17 -3.15
N ALA A 178 9.64 12.70 -4.30
CA ALA A 178 8.87 13.92 -4.40
C ALA A 178 7.89 13.84 -5.55
N THR A 179 6.71 14.44 -5.38
CA THR A 179 5.73 14.64 -6.44
C THR A 179 5.35 16.10 -6.55
N TYR A 180 5.01 16.49 -7.77
CA TYR A 180 4.42 17.78 -8.08
C TYR A 180 3.13 17.57 -8.85
N ASP A 181 2.04 18.10 -8.31
CA ASP A 181 0.71 18.04 -8.89
C ASP A 181 0.36 19.37 -9.57
N ALA A 182 0.26 19.35 -10.88
CA ALA A 182 -0.02 20.51 -11.74
C ALA A 182 -1.39 20.41 -12.44
N ASP A 183 -2.31 19.61 -11.92
CA ASP A 183 -3.65 19.37 -12.48
C ASP A 183 -3.81 19.79 -13.97
N PRO A 184 -3.98 18.82 -14.91
CA PRO A 184 -4.20 17.40 -14.68
C PRO A 184 -2.92 16.52 -14.69
N LEU A 185 -1.75 17.11 -14.63
CA LEU A 185 -0.45 16.44 -14.71
C LEU A 185 0.17 16.28 -13.34
N THR A 186 0.53 15.05 -12.96
CA THR A 186 1.35 14.75 -11.79
C THR A 186 2.72 14.25 -12.25
N ILE A 187 3.80 14.77 -11.70
CA ILE A 187 5.18 14.35 -11.96
C ILE A 187 5.77 13.85 -10.65
N GLY A 188 6.35 12.65 -10.68
CA GLY A 188 7.04 12.03 -9.56
C GLY A 188 8.52 11.79 -9.87
N VAL A 189 9.37 11.96 -8.88
CA VAL A 189 10.79 11.62 -8.94
C VAL A 189 11.21 10.97 -7.63
N GLY A 190 12.14 10.04 -7.71
CA GLY A 190 12.70 9.42 -6.53
C GLY A 190 14.11 8.93 -6.75
N TYR A 191 14.84 8.83 -5.66
CA TYR A 191 16.18 8.26 -5.58
C TYR A 191 16.32 7.49 -4.27
N GLY A 192 16.98 6.36 -4.33
CA GLY A 192 17.28 5.55 -3.16
C GLY A 192 18.46 4.63 -3.38
N ALA A 193 18.86 3.97 -2.32
CA ALA A 193 19.84 2.90 -2.37
C ALA A 193 19.28 1.70 -1.61
N ALA A 194 19.46 0.52 -2.17
CA ALA A 194 19.22 -0.77 -1.55
C ALA A 194 20.37 -1.71 -1.91
N ASP A 195 20.86 -2.51 -0.96
CA ASP A 195 21.98 -3.42 -1.16
C ASP A 195 23.23 -2.75 -1.80
N ASP A 196 23.55 -1.52 -1.39
CA ASP A 196 24.64 -0.71 -1.95
C ASP A 196 24.48 -0.34 -3.43
N VAL A 197 23.29 -0.47 -4.01
CA VAL A 197 22.97 -0.07 -5.38
C VAL A 197 22.07 1.14 -5.39
N GLY A 198 22.49 2.20 -6.06
CA GLY A 198 21.66 3.39 -6.26
C GLY A 198 20.60 3.18 -7.34
N TYR A 199 19.38 3.64 -7.07
CA TYR A 199 18.22 3.61 -7.97
C TYR A 199 17.63 5.00 -8.13
N TYR A 200 17.10 5.27 -9.30
CA TYR A 200 16.36 6.51 -9.56
C TYR A 200 15.12 6.22 -10.38
N THR A 201 14.04 6.91 -10.07
CA THR A 201 12.75 6.77 -10.74
C THR A 201 12.20 8.13 -11.14
N ILE A 202 11.59 8.20 -12.30
CA ILE A 202 10.79 9.33 -12.73
C ILE A 202 9.46 8.80 -13.26
N SER A 203 8.37 9.47 -12.89
CA SER A 203 7.03 9.14 -13.39
C SER A 203 6.28 10.40 -13.82
N ALA A 204 5.34 10.21 -14.72
CA ALA A 204 4.37 11.23 -15.10
C ALA A 204 3.01 10.58 -15.25
N GLY A 205 2.00 11.19 -14.65
CA GLY A 205 0.61 10.75 -14.71
C GLY A 205 -0.32 11.87 -15.10
N THR A 206 -1.38 11.57 -15.84
CA THR A 206 -2.45 12.51 -16.14
C THR A 206 -3.79 11.80 -16.16
N GLY A 207 -4.83 12.51 -15.71
CA GLY A 207 -6.22 12.06 -15.78
C GLY A 207 -7.07 13.13 -16.47
N VAL A 208 -7.77 12.76 -17.54
CA VAL A 208 -8.69 13.65 -18.22
C VAL A 208 -10.03 12.94 -18.37
N ARG A 209 -11.03 13.38 -17.61
CA ARG A 209 -12.32 12.71 -17.47
C ARG A 209 -12.12 11.26 -17.02
N ASP A 210 -12.56 10.31 -17.85
CA ASP A 210 -12.54 8.89 -17.54
C ASP A 210 -11.25 8.18 -18.02
N LEU A 211 -10.32 8.94 -18.63
CA LEU A 211 -9.05 8.43 -19.13
C LEU A 211 -7.91 8.78 -18.19
N SER A 212 -7.11 7.79 -17.81
CA SER A 212 -5.87 7.97 -17.07
C SER A 212 -4.68 7.40 -17.85
N ILE A 213 -3.56 8.08 -17.78
CA ILE A 213 -2.30 7.63 -18.37
C ILE A 213 -1.21 7.83 -17.33
N VAL A 214 -0.42 6.79 -17.07
CA VAL A 214 0.76 6.85 -16.22
C VAL A 214 1.94 6.27 -16.98
N THR A 215 3.07 6.93 -16.91
CA THR A 215 4.34 6.42 -17.44
C THR A 215 5.42 6.49 -16.38
N SER A 216 6.33 5.55 -16.37
CA SER A 216 7.48 5.56 -15.47
C SER A 216 8.75 5.08 -16.16
N TYR A 217 9.88 5.53 -15.63
CA TYR A 217 11.20 5.05 -15.93
C TYR A 217 11.95 4.86 -14.62
N THR A 218 12.53 3.69 -14.43
CA THR A 218 13.41 3.38 -13.30
C THR A 218 14.74 2.88 -13.82
N GLY A 219 15.84 3.35 -13.26
CA GLY A 219 17.17 2.89 -13.58
C GLY A 219 18.01 2.71 -12.32
N ASN A 220 19.08 1.94 -12.43
CA ASN A 220 20.06 1.76 -11.36
C ASN A 220 21.48 2.00 -11.83
N GLU A 221 22.39 2.14 -10.86
CA GLU A 221 23.83 2.39 -11.11
C GLU A 221 24.53 1.23 -11.83
N ASN A 222 23.95 0.02 -11.81
CA ASN A 222 24.45 -1.15 -12.54
C ASN A 222 24.06 -1.15 -14.03
N GLY A 223 23.39 -0.09 -14.50
CA GLY A 223 22.96 0.08 -15.89
C GLY A 223 21.70 -0.69 -16.27
N LYS A 224 21.00 -1.31 -15.31
CA LYS A 224 19.69 -1.89 -15.56
C LYS A 224 18.64 -0.80 -15.55
N SER A 225 17.66 -0.90 -16.42
CA SER A 225 16.54 0.04 -16.47
C SER A 225 15.25 -0.65 -16.87
N SER A 226 14.14 -0.11 -16.38
CA SER A 226 12.79 -0.44 -16.82
C SER A 226 12.05 0.82 -17.22
N TYR A 227 11.09 0.68 -18.11
CA TYR A 227 10.12 1.71 -18.40
C TYR A 227 8.76 1.08 -18.65
N GLY A 228 7.73 1.81 -18.29
CA GLY A 228 6.36 1.33 -18.41
C GLY A 228 5.37 2.44 -18.72
N ALA A 229 4.22 2.00 -19.23
CA ALA A 229 3.06 2.84 -19.44
C ALA A 229 1.80 2.07 -19.04
N LYS A 230 0.90 2.74 -18.33
CA LYS A 230 -0.43 2.25 -17.98
C LYS A 230 -1.47 3.21 -18.51
N LEU A 231 -2.49 2.67 -19.15
CA LEU A 231 -3.66 3.40 -19.62
C LEU A 231 -4.87 2.80 -18.89
N GLY A 232 -5.69 3.66 -18.29
CA GLY A 232 -6.95 3.32 -17.66
C GLY A 232 -8.10 4.07 -18.30
N TYR A 233 -9.24 3.41 -18.43
CA TYR A 233 -10.47 4.04 -18.90
C TYR A 233 -11.67 3.51 -18.13
N SER A 234 -12.41 4.40 -17.47
CA SER A 234 -13.58 4.05 -16.65
C SER A 234 -14.87 4.37 -17.42
N ILE A 235 -15.79 3.42 -17.46
CA ILE A 235 -17.12 3.58 -18.07
C ILE A 235 -18.15 3.05 -17.08
N SER A 236 -18.84 3.94 -16.39
CA SER A 236 -19.78 3.55 -15.34
C SER A 236 -19.08 2.70 -14.28
N GLU A 237 -19.53 1.47 -14.06
CA GLU A 237 -18.97 0.49 -13.11
C GLU A 237 -17.87 -0.39 -13.73
N ILE A 238 -17.42 -0.09 -14.95
CA ILE A 238 -16.40 -0.89 -15.66
C ILE A 238 -15.12 -0.08 -15.77
N ASP A 239 -14.02 -0.64 -15.28
CA ASP A 239 -12.68 -0.14 -15.47
C ASP A 239 -11.91 -1.01 -16.46
N LEU A 240 -11.36 -0.40 -17.47
CA LEU A 240 -10.53 -1.03 -18.49
C LEU A 240 -9.08 -0.59 -18.30
N GLY A 241 -8.15 -1.51 -18.42
CA GLY A 241 -6.72 -1.25 -18.29
C GLY A 241 -5.92 -1.83 -19.45
N ALA A 242 -4.86 -1.10 -19.84
CA ALA A 242 -3.82 -1.63 -20.69
C ALA A 242 -2.47 -1.25 -20.08
N THR A 243 -1.52 -2.18 -20.05
CA THR A 243 -0.18 -1.97 -19.55
C THR A 243 0.86 -2.38 -20.57
N TYR A 244 1.97 -1.68 -20.55
CA TYR A 244 3.17 -2.02 -21.27
C TYR A 244 4.35 -1.81 -20.35
N SER A 245 5.27 -2.78 -20.28
CA SER A 245 6.55 -2.63 -19.60
C SER A 245 7.69 -3.24 -20.41
N PHE A 246 8.88 -2.72 -20.16
CA PHE A 246 10.13 -3.19 -20.74
C PHE A 246 11.18 -3.27 -19.66
N TYR A 247 11.80 -4.44 -19.53
CA TYR A 247 12.88 -4.71 -18.61
C TYR A 247 13.83 -5.78 -19.17
N GLU A 248 15.14 -5.56 -19.09
CA GLU A 248 16.17 -6.52 -19.53
C GLU A 248 15.88 -7.14 -20.92
N GLU A 249 15.61 -6.29 -21.91
CA GLU A 249 15.30 -6.69 -23.30
C GLU A 249 13.98 -7.48 -23.48
N LYS A 250 13.16 -7.57 -22.43
CA LYS A 250 11.84 -8.20 -22.49
C LYS A 250 10.73 -7.16 -22.49
N HIS A 251 9.76 -7.40 -23.37
CA HIS A 251 8.53 -6.61 -23.43
C HIS A 251 7.40 -7.37 -22.76
N SER A 252 6.66 -6.73 -21.89
CA SER A 252 5.44 -7.24 -21.31
C SER A 252 4.26 -6.36 -21.68
N TYR A 253 3.14 -6.99 -21.96
CA TYR A 253 1.88 -6.34 -22.29
C TYR A 253 0.78 -6.94 -21.43
N GLY A 254 -0.15 -6.12 -20.98
CA GLY A 254 -1.31 -6.56 -20.22
C GLY A 254 -2.58 -5.83 -20.63
N LEU A 255 -3.70 -6.53 -20.49
CA LEU A 255 -5.04 -5.98 -20.63
C LEU A 255 -5.86 -6.42 -19.41
N SER A 256 -6.69 -5.54 -18.89
CA SER A 256 -7.57 -5.85 -17.76
C SER A 256 -8.93 -5.22 -17.93
N ALA A 257 -9.92 -5.83 -17.31
CA ALA A 257 -11.23 -5.25 -17.10
C ALA A 257 -11.69 -5.60 -15.69
N ALA A 258 -12.25 -4.62 -14.99
CA ALA A 258 -12.84 -4.80 -13.67
C ALA A 258 -14.30 -4.29 -13.71
N TYR A 259 -15.17 -4.93 -12.96
CA TYR A 259 -16.57 -4.55 -12.83
C TYR A 259 -16.94 -4.50 -11.35
N GLN A 260 -17.37 -3.32 -10.91
CA GLN A 260 -17.87 -3.09 -9.56
C GLN A 260 -19.32 -3.58 -9.47
N LEU A 261 -19.57 -4.55 -8.59
CA LEU A 261 -20.92 -5.01 -8.31
C LEU A 261 -21.64 -4.04 -7.34
N ASP A 262 -22.95 -3.86 -7.51
CA ASP A 262 -23.75 -3.00 -6.63
C ASP A 262 -23.70 -3.38 -5.14
N ILE A 263 -23.28 -4.61 -4.84
CA ILE A 263 -23.17 -5.17 -3.49
C ILE A 263 -21.77 -5.06 -2.89
N GLY A 264 -20.86 -4.34 -3.55
CA GLY A 264 -19.51 -4.06 -3.09
C GLY A 264 -18.37 -4.86 -3.74
N PRO A 265 -18.46 -6.16 -4.04
CA PRO A 265 -17.38 -6.91 -4.66
C PRO A 265 -17.00 -6.43 -6.06
N VAL A 266 -15.72 -6.56 -6.41
CA VAL A 266 -15.18 -6.29 -7.74
C VAL A 266 -14.84 -7.60 -8.42
N VAL A 267 -15.38 -7.83 -9.60
CA VAL A 267 -14.97 -8.92 -10.49
C VAL A 267 -13.94 -8.38 -11.47
N GLN A 268 -12.80 -9.04 -11.59
CA GLN A 268 -11.74 -8.64 -12.50
C GLN A 268 -11.30 -9.79 -13.41
N VAL A 269 -10.93 -9.45 -14.63
CA VAL A 269 -10.32 -10.35 -15.59
C VAL A 269 -9.12 -9.67 -16.22
N GLY A 270 -8.09 -10.42 -16.53
CA GLY A 270 -6.89 -9.87 -17.12
C GLY A 270 -6.14 -10.88 -17.98
N TRP A 271 -5.30 -10.35 -18.81
CA TRP A 271 -4.34 -11.10 -19.60
C TRP A 271 -3.01 -10.35 -19.59
N SER A 272 -1.92 -11.08 -19.45
CA SER A 272 -0.57 -10.54 -19.66
C SER A 272 0.29 -11.52 -20.45
N THR A 273 1.35 -11.01 -21.04
CA THR A 273 2.36 -11.86 -21.70
C THR A 273 3.21 -12.65 -20.71
N SER A 274 3.33 -12.20 -19.46
CA SER A 274 4.08 -12.85 -18.38
C SER A 274 3.24 -13.90 -17.66
N ASP A 275 1.99 -13.55 -17.29
CA ASP A 275 1.18 -14.31 -16.32
C ASP A 275 -0.01 -15.03 -16.94
N GLY A 276 -0.18 -14.91 -18.27
CA GLY A 276 -1.26 -15.55 -19.01
C GLY A 276 -2.62 -14.90 -18.78
N ILE A 277 -3.68 -15.68 -18.62
CA ILE A 277 -5.05 -15.20 -18.38
C ILE A 277 -5.40 -15.43 -16.92
N GLY A 278 -5.98 -14.42 -16.30
CA GLY A 278 -6.45 -14.48 -14.92
C GLY A 278 -7.87 -13.93 -14.75
N ALA A 279 -8.53 -14.37 -13.70
CA ALA A 279 -9.79 -13.82 -13.23
C ALA A 279 -9.77 -13.78 -11.70
N GLY A 280 -10.43 -12.79 -11.11
CA GLY A 280 -10.47 -12.61 -9.67
C GLY A 280 -11.79 -12.00 -9.19
N LEU A 281 -12.00 -12.15 -7.91
CA LEU A 281 -13.05 -11.50 -7.13
C LEU A 281 -12.38 -10.89 -5.90
N SER A 282 -12.61 -9.62 -5.66
CA SER A 282 -12.15 -8.93 -4.45
C SER A 282 -13.31 -8.27 -3.74
N PHE A 283 -13.18 -8.13 -2.43
CA PHE A 283 -14.15 -7.52 -1.54
C PHE A 283 -13.41 -6.72 -0.47
N GLU A 284 -13.82 -5.47 -0.28
CA GLU A 284 -13.31 -4.58 0.78
C GLU A 284 -14.40 -4.39 1.84
N PHE A 285 -14.02 -4.30 3.13
CA PHE A 285 -14.93 -4.13 4.26
C PHE A 285 -14.28 -3.31 5.37
#